data_290d52b79a2bcea8fe2744efc0d91cd2
#
_entry.id   290d52b79a2bcea8fe2744efc0d91cd2
#
_cell.length_a   1.000
_cell.length_b   1.000
_cell.length_c   1.000
_cell.angle_alpha   90.00
_cell.angle_beta   90.00
_cell.angle_gamma   90.00
#
_symmetry.space_group_name_H-M   'P 1'
#
loop_
_entity.id
_entity.type
_entity.pdbx_description
1 polymer ?
#
loop_
_entity_poly.entity_id
_entity_poly.type
_entity_poly.pdbx_seq_one_letter_code
_entity_poly.pdbx_strand_id
1 'polypeptide(L)'
;ETTLLKILAGEMEPDEGTFKWGVTTSLSYFPKDNSEFFDGVDMNLVDWLRQYAPEDEQTETFLRGFLGRMLFSGEEVKKKASVLSGGEKVRCMLSKMMLSSANVLLLDEPTNHLDLESITAVNDGLKSFKGSIIFTSYDFEFINTIANRVIDLNQPGGLSKEVPYEEYLQEIGVLQNS
;
A
#
# COMPACT_ATOMS: atom_id res chain seq x y z
N GLU A 1 0.25 15.78 1.43
CA GLU A 1 -0.36 14.46 1.15
C GLU A 1 -0.19 13.52 2.34
N THR A 2 1.03 13.30 2.83
CA THR A 2 1.31 12.51 4.04
C THR A 2 0.48 12.94 5.25
N THR A 3 0.32 14.25 5.48
CA THR A 3 -0.49 14.80 6.56
C THR A 3 -1.93 14.33 6.49
N LEU A 4 -2.55 14.34 5.31
CA LEU A 4 -3.91 13.86 5.11
C LEU A 4 -4.02 12.37 5.44
N LEU A 5 -3.09 11.55 4.97
CA LEU A 5 -3.10 10.11 5.28
C LEU A 5 -2.92 9.83 6.77
N LYS A 6 -2.06 10.58 7.48
CA LYS A 6 -1.90 10.47 8.93
C LYS A 6 -3.17 10.85 9.69
N ILE A 7 -3.87 11.88 9.25
CA ILE A 7 -5.17 12.28 9.82
C ILE A 7 -6.18 11.14 9.64
N LEU A 8 -6.30 10.60 8.42
CA LEU A 8 -7.21 9.50 8.11
C LEU A 8 -6.86 8.21 8.88
N ALA A 9 -5.58 7.99 9.15
CA ALA A 9 -5.11 6.85 9.95
C ALA A 9 -5.32 7.02 11.46
N GLY A 10 -5.71 8.24 11.91
CA GLY A 10 -5.88 8.54 13.33
C GLY A 10 -4.59 8.86 14.08
N GLU A 11 -3.49 9.09 13.37
CA GLU A 11 -2.19 9.46 13.96
C GLU A 11 -2.02 10.97 14.18
N MET A 12 -2.90 11.76 13.61
CA MET A 12 -2.85 13.23 13.66
C MET A 12 -4.27 13.80 13.68
N GLU A 13 -4.48 14.85 14.46
CA GLU A 13 -5.76 15.57 14.47
C GLU A 13 -5.81 16.62 13.35
N PRO A 14 -6.97 16.82 12.70
CA PRO A 14 -7.13 17.90 11.72
C PRO A 14 -7.19 19.26 12.44
N ASP A 15 -6.64 20.29 11.81
CA ASP A 15 -6.74 21.67 12.31
C ASP A 15 -8.18 22.19 12.26
N GLU A 16 -8.90 21.82 11.21
CA GLU A 16 -10.31 22.17 11.01
C GLU A 16 -11.04 21.01 10.29
N GLY A 17 -12.35 20.97 10.44
CA GLY A 17 -13.19 19.97 9.82
C GLY A 17 -13.24 18.64 10.57
N THR A 18 -14.02 17.72 10.04
CA THR A 18 -14.22 16.39 10.63
C THR A 18 -14.29 15.33 9.53
N PHE A 19 -13.96 14.12 9.89
CA PHE A 19 -14.18 12.94 9.05
C PHE A 19 -14.69 11.78 9.90
N LYS A 20 -15.28 10.79 9.25
CA LYS A 20 -15.77 9.59 9.91
C LYS A 20 -15.65 8.39 8.99
N TRP A 21 -15.08 7.32 9.52
CA TRP A 21 -15.10 6.02 8.86
C TRP A 21 -16.42 5.29 9.10
N GLY A 22 -16.86 4.49 8.14
CA GLY A 22 -18.00 3.61 8.31
C GLY A 22 -17.75 2.59 9.44
N VAL A 23 -18.81 2.13 10.11
CA VAL A 23 -18.72 1.23 11.27
C VAL A 23 -18.08 -0.13 10.96
N THR A 24 -18.11 -0.58 9.71
CA THR A 24 -17.50 -1.83 9.26
C THR A 24 -16.07 -1.65 8.72
N THR A 25 -15.53 -0.43 8.77
CA THR A 25 -14.21 -0.12 8.24
C THR A 25 -13.10 -0.60 9.17
N SER A 26 -12.15 -1.34 8.62
CA SER A 26 -10.91 -1.73 9.26
C SER A 26 -9.74 -1.20 8.43
N LEU A 27 -8.94 -0.31 9.02
CA LEU A 27 -7.84 0.36 8.35
C LEU A 27 -6.52 -0.34 8.59
N SER A 28 -5.63 -0.29 7.60
CA SER A 28 -4.19 -0.48 7.79
C SER A 28 -3.43 0.61 7.06
N TYR A 29 -2.41 1.15 7.72
CA TYR A 29 -1.60 2.26 7.22
C TYR A 29 -0.19 1.82 6.88
N PHE A 30 0.24 2.15 5.66
CA PHE A 30 1.59 1.97 5.16
C PHE A 30 2.31 3.32 5.25
N PRO A 31 3.21 3.51 6.23
CA PRO A 31 3.91 4.78 6.40
C PRO A 31 5.01 4.94 5.33
N LYS A 32 5.38 6.18 5.06
CA LYS A 32 6.42 6.52 4.09
C LYS A 32 7.79 5.92 4.43
N ASP A 33 8.13 5.82 5.71
CA ASP A 33 9.32 5.14 6.21
C ASP A 33 8.93 3.85 6.94
N ASN A 34 9.42 2.71 6.43
CA ASN A 34 9.17 1.37 6.97
C ASN A 34 10.44 0.73 7.53
N SER A 35 11.53 1.46 7.68
CA SER A 35 12.82 0.90 8.06
C SER A 35 12.79 0.16 9.41
N GLU A 36 11.99 0.62 10.36
CA GLU A 36 11.85 -0.01 11.68
C GLU A 36 11.37 -1.47 11.63
N PHE A 37 10.66 -1.87 10.58
CA PHE A 37 10.15 -3.23 10.43
C PHE A 37 11.19 -4.22 9.90
N PHE A 38 12.28 -3.73 9.35
CA PHE A 38 13.25 -4.55 8.61
C PHE A 38 14.69 -4.39 9.09
N ASP A 39 15.10 -3.21 9.52
CA ASP A 39 16.50 -2.93 9.86
C ASP A 39 16.96 -3.75 11.05
N GLY A 40 18.02 -4.54 10.83
CA GLY A 40 18.58 -5.41 11.87
C GLY A 40 17.74 -6.63 12.24
N VAL A 41 16.62 -6.88 11.51
CA VAL A 41 15.73 -8.00 11.79
C VAL A 41 16.27 -9.28 11.18
N ASP A 42 16.72 -10.23 12.01
CA ASP A 42 17.34 -11.49 11.60
C ASP A 42 16.32 -12.64 11.58
N MET A 43 15.18 -12.41 10.96
CA MET A 43 14.13 -13.41 10.74
C MET A 43 13.96 -13.67 9.25
N ASN A 44 13.64 -14.92 8.86
CA ASN A 44 13.13 -15.17 7.51
C ASN A 44 11.72 -14.57 7.34
N LEU A 45 11.23 -14.48 6.10
CA LEU A 45 9.97 -13.80 5.82
C LEU A 45 8.76 -14.48 6.45
N VAL A 46 8.77 -15.79 6.57
CA VAL A 46 7.66 -16.53 7.21
C VAL A 46 7.59 -16.17 8.69
N ASP A 47 8.71 -16.19 9.40
CA ASP A 47 8.77 -15.84 10.82
C ASP A 47 8.48 -14.35 11.04
N TRP A 48 8.95 -13.49 10.14
CA TRP A 48 8.65 -12.07 10.17
C TRP A 48 7.14 -11.81 10.06
N LEU A 49 6.46 -12.47 9.13
CA LEU A 49 5.02 -12.34 8.96
C LEU A 49 4.24 -12.96 10.12
N ARG A 50 4.73 -14.09 10.67
CA ARG A 50 4.09 -14.81 11.79
C ARG A 50 3.85 -13.94 13.01
N GLN A 51 4.76 -13.03 13.33
CA GLN A 51 4.63 -12.14 14.50
C GLN A 51 3.39 -11.22 14.44
N TYR A 52 2.82 -11.02 13.24
CA TYR A 52 1.63 -10.18 12.99
C TYR A 52 0.35 -11.02 12.79
N ALA A 53 0.46 -12.33 12.76
CA ALA A 53 -0.66 -13.22 12.51
C ALA A 53 -1.42 -13.54 13.81
N PRO A 54 -2.78 -13.66 13.76
CA PRO A 54 -3.55 -14.24 14.84
C PRO A 54 -3.09 -15.66 15.18
N GLU A 55 -3.34 -16.13 16.41
CA GLU A 55 -2.85 -17.44 16.87
C GLU A 55 -3.32 -18.62 15.97
N ASP A 56 -4.51 -18.53 15.43
CA ASP A 56 -5.10 -19.55 14.54
C ASP A 56 -4.61 -19.50 13.09
N GLU A 57 -3.82 -18.48 12.75
CA GLU A 57 -3.30 -18.20 11.41
C GLU A 57 -1.77 -18.23 11.32
N GLN A 58 -1.09 -18.93 12.23
CA GLN A 58 0.37 -18.93 12.33
C GLN A 58 1.09 -20.10 11.68
N THR A 59 0.37 -20.96 10.97
CA THR A 59 1.00 -22.10 10.29
C THR A 59 1.86 -21.63 9.13
N GLU A 60 2.97 -22.33 8.88
CA GLU A 60 3.87 -21.99 7.78
C GLU A 60 3.17 -22.03 6.42
N THR A 61 2.32 -23.01 6.19
CA THR A 61 1.56 -23.12 4.93
C THR A 61 0.65 -21.93 4.70
N PHE A 62 -0.06 -21.47 5.73
CA PHE A 62 -0.93 -20.32 5.64
C PHE A 62 -0.14 -19.02 5.35
N LEU A 63 0.95 -18.79 6.07
CA LEU A 63 1.79 -17.60 5.90
C LEU A 63 2.50 -17.58 4.54
N ARG A 64 2.98 -18.73 4.06
CA ARG A 64 3.53 -18.85 2.69
C ARG A 64 2.47 -18.54 1.63
N GLY A 65 1.21 -18.89 1.87
CA GLY A 65 0.10 -18.54 0.99
C GLY A 65 -0.10 -17.03 0.87
N PHE A 66 0.00 -16.29 1.98
CA PHE A 66 -0.06 -14.83 1.97
C PHE A 66 1.11 -14.19 1.22
N LEU A 67 2.33 -14.64 1.50
CA LEU A 67 3.53 -14.17 0.79
C LEU A 67 3.44 -14.49 -0.70
N GLY A 68 2.91 -15.65 -1.07
CA GLY A 68 2.69 -16.04 -2.46
C GLY A 68 1.71 -15.15 -3.21
N ARG A 69 0.69 -14.61 -2.56
CA ARG A 69 -0.23 -13.61 -3.14
C ARG A 69 0.50 -12.31 -3.52
N MET A 70 1.56 -11.98 -2.80
CA MET A 70 2.44 -10.86 -3.10
C MET A 70 3.66 -11.27 -3.93
N LEU A 71 3.56 -12.41 -4.63
CA LEU A 71 4.51 -12.90 -5.63
C LEU A 71 5.86 -13.33 -5.07
N PHE A 72 5.95 -13.68 -3.79
CA PHE A 72 7.14 -14.30 -3.24
C PHE A 72 7.23 -15.79 -3.62
N SER A 73 8.36 -16.19 -4.19
CA SER A 73 8.65 -17.59 -4.46
C SER A 73 9.03 -18.37 -3.19
N GLY A 74 9.05 -19.71 -3.28
CA GLY A 74 9.45 -20.55 -2.17
C GLY A 74 10.88 -20.33 -1.67
N GLU A 75 11.78 -19.87 -2.51
CA GLU A 75 13.16 -19.55 -2.12
C GLU A 75 13.26 -18.13 -1.51
N GLU A 76 12.50 -17.19 -2.03
CA GLU A 76 12.51 -15.82 -1.52
C GLU A 76 12.01 -15.73 -0.07
N VAL A 77 11.07 -16.57 0.35
CA VAL A 77 10.57 -16.56 1.73
C VAL A 77 11.61 -17.00 2.77
N LYS A 78 12.74 -17.59 2.33
CA LYS A 78 13.86 -17.96 3.19
C LYS A 78 14.81 -16.81 3.45
N LYS A 79 14.72 -15.72 2.71
CA LYS A 79 15.54 -14.53 2.92
C LYS A 79 15.27 -13.92 4.29
N LYS A 80 16.29 -13.31 4.89
CA LYS A 80 16.16 -12.52 6.11
C LYS A 80 15.53 -11.17 5.81
N ALA A 81 14.69 -10.68 6.71
CA ALA A 81 14.04 -9.38 6.56
C ALA A 81 15.03 -8.23 6.39
N SER A 82 16.20 -8.31 7.03
CA SER A 82 17.25 -7.28 6.97
C SER A 82 17.94 -7.13 5.61
N VAL A 83 17.85 -8.13 4.72
CA VAL A 83 18.55 -8.13 3.42
C VAL A 83 17.62 -7.94 2.23
N LEU A 84 16.36 -7.62 2.46
CA LEU A 84 15.37 -7.43 1.40
C LEU A 84 15.65 -6.19 0.55
N SER A 85 15.33 -6.27 -0.73
CA SER A 85 15.25 -5.11 -1.62
C SER A 85 14.10 -4.18 -1.22
N GLY A 86 14.09 -2.94 -1.71
CA GLY A 86 12.99 -2.02 -1.49
C GLY A 86 11.63 -2.57 -1.90
N GLY A 87 11.55 -3.17 -3.08
CA GLY A 87 10.31 -3.79 -3.58
C GLY A 87 9.86 -5.00 -2.76
N GLU A 88 10.80 -5.82 -2.30
CA GLU A 88 10.50 -6.94 -1.41
C GLU A 88 9.97 -6.46 -0.06
N LYS A 89 10.55 -5.40 0.53
CA LYS A 89 10.05 -4.77 1.76
C LYS A 89 8.61 -4.27 1.61
N VAL A 90 8.30 -3.59 0.51
CA VAL A 90 6.94 -3.10 0.23
C VAL A 90 5.95 -4.27 0.15
N ARG A 91 6.29 -5.32 -0.58
CA ARG A 91 5.44 -6.52 -0.71
C ARG A 91 5.24 -7.24 0.63
N CYS A 92 6.25 -7.28 1.49
CA CYS A 92 6.12 -7.79 2.87
C CYS A 92 5.15 -6.95 3.69
N MET A 93 5.26 -5.62 3.64
CA MET A 93 4.35 -4.73 4.35
C MET A 93 2.91 -4.90 3.89
N LEU A 94 2.68 -5.03 2.58
CA LEU A 94 1.35 -5.29 2.03
C LEU A 94 0.80 -6.65 2.47
N SER A 95 1.63 -7.68 2.53
CA SER A 95 1.25 -9.00 3.09
C SER A 95 0.78 -8.88 4.53
N LYS A 96 1.54 -8.15 5.37
CA LYS A 96 1.18 -7.86 6.76
C LYS A 96 -0.16 -7.13 6.86
N MET A 97 -0.37 -6.10 6.03
CA MET A 97 -1.60 -5.31 6.03
C MET A 97 -2.82 -6.13 5.63
N MET A 98 -2.68 -7.00 4.63
CA MET A 98 -3.74 -7.92 4.20
C MET A 98 -4.02 -9.00 5.24
N LEU A 99 -3.00 -9.47 5.95
CA LEU A 99 -3.13 -10.46 7.03
C LEU A 99 -3.95 -9.92 8.21
N SER A 100 -3.89 -8.61 8.47
CA SER A 100 -4.69 -7.96 9.51
C SER A 100 -6.19 -7.87 9.19
N SER A 101 -6.63 -8.41 8.06
CA SER A 101 -8.02 -8.36 7.58
C SER A 101 -8.55 -6.95 7.36
N ALA A 102 -7.66 -5.99 7.10
CA ALA A 102 -8.05 -4.63 6.75
C ALA A 102 -8.85 -4.61 5.44
N ASN A 103 -9.93 -3.84 5.40
CA ASN A 103 -10.71 -3.61 4.19
C ASN A 103 -10.44 -2.23 3.56
N VAL A 104 -9.65 -1.41 4.21
CA VAL A 104 -9.12 -0.16 3.66
C VAL A 104 -7.61 -0.09 3.89
N LEU A 105 -6.86 0.10 2.82
CA LEU A 105 -5.42 0.33 2.87
C LEU A 105 -5.13 1.81 2.62
N LEU A 106 -4.35 2.42 3.51
CA LEU A 106 -3.81 3.76 3.33
C LEU A 106 -2.32 3.62 3.00
N LEU A 107 -1.92 3.99 1.78
CA LEU A 107 -0.56 3.78 1.29
C LEU A 107 0.12 5.14 1.00
N ASP A 108 1.15 5.47 1.77
CA ASP A 108 1.92 6.71 1.60
C ASP A 108 3.17 6.45 0.75
N GLU A 109 3.09 6.83 -0.52
CA GLU A 109 4.17 6.67 -1.51
C GLU A 109 4.76 5.24 -1.53
N PRO A 110 3.95 4.18 -1.71
CA PRO A 110 4.41 2.80 -1.53
C PRO A 110 5.44 2.35 -2.57
N THR A 111 5.52 3.05 -3.71
CA THR A 111 6.46 2.72 -4.80
C THR A 111 7.64 3.67 -4.89
N ASN A 112 7.81 4.57 -3.91
CA ASN A 112 8.89 5.54 -3.92
C ASN A 112 10.27 4.84 -3.93
N HIS A 113 11.15 5.30 -4.83
CA HIS A 113 12.50 4.75 -5.05
C HIS A 113 12.55 3.29 -5.53
N LEU A 114 11.46 2.72 -6.02
CA LEU A 114 11.43 1.39 -6.63
C LEU A 114 11.75 1.46 -8.13
N ASP A 115 12.34 0.39 -8.63
CA ASP A 115 12.51 0.17 -10.07
C ASP A 115 11.17 -0.31 -10.72
N LEU A 116 11.12 -0.28 -12.04
CA LEU A 116 9.91 -0.62 -12.79
C LEU A 116 9.44 -2.07 -12.53
N GLU A 117 10.35 -3.01 -12.40
CA GLU A 117 10.02 -4.42 -12.11
C GLU A 117 9.36 -4.56 -10.74
N SER A 118 9.92 -3.88 -9.73
CA SER A 118 9.35 -3.85 -8.37
C SER A 118 7.97 -3.19 -8.35
N ILE A 119 7.77 -2.09 -9.06
CA ILE A 119 6.47 -1.41 -9.20
C ILE A 119 5.44 -2.34 -9.82
N THR A 120 5.81 -3.05 -10.89
CA THR A 120 4.94 -4.03 -11.55
C THR A 120 4.52 -5.15 -10.58
N ALA A 121 5.46 -5.68 -9.81
CA ALA A 121 5.18 -6.71 -8.81
C ALA A 121 4.23 -6.22 -7.71
N VAL A 122 4.40 -4.98 -7.23
CA VAL A 122 3.48 -4.36 -6.26
C VAL A 122 2.09 -4.20 -6.86
N ASN A 123 1.99 -3.69 -8.09
CA ASN A 123 0.72 -3.56 -8.81
C ASN A 123 -0.01 -4.90 -8.93
N ASP A 124 0.69 -5.93 -9.35
CA ASP A 124 0.12 -7.27 -9.54
C ASP A 124 -0.36 -7.87 -8.22
N GLY A 125 0.38 -7.68 -7.14
CA GLY A 125 -0.04 -8.09 -5.80
C GLY A 125 -1.31 -7.36 -5.33
N LEU A 126 -1.41 -6.05 -5.56
CA LEU A 126 -2.56 -5.23 -5.16
C LEU A 126 -3.83 -5.49 -5.98
N LYS A 127 -3.72 -5.99 -7.21
CA LYS A 127 -4.89 -6.34 -8.04
C LYS A 127 -5.82 -7.36 -7.39
N SER A 128 -5.31 -8.21 -6.52
CA SER A 128 -6.10 -9.21 -5.80
C SER A 128 -6.84 -8.64 -4.57
N PHE A 129 -6.50 -7.44 -4.14
CA PHE A 129 -7.15 -6.82 -2.99
C PHE A 129 -8.55 -6.33 -3.34
N LYS A 130 -9.55 -6.75 -2.56
CA LYS A 130 -10.97 -6.47 -2.84
C LYS A 130 -11.56 -5.32 -2.04
N GLY A 131 -10.78 -4.70 -1.17
CA GLY A 131 -11.19 -3.55 -0.40
C GLY A 131 -10.90 -2.23 -1.11
N SER A 132 -10.91 -1.15 -0.35
CA SER A 132 -10.58 0.19 -0.84
C SER A 132 -9.11 0.51 -0.57
N ILE A 133 -8.49 1.21 -1.51
CA ILE A 133 -7.12 1.69 -1.38
C ILE A 133 -7.13 3.21 -1.54
N ILE A 134 -6.60 3.93 -0.56
CA ILE A 134 -6.33 5.36 -0.65
C ILE A 134 -4.81 5.50 -0.61
N PHE A 135 -4.24 6.13 -1.62
CA PHE A 135 -2.79 6.22 -1.71
C PHE A 135 -2.32 7.55 -2.28
N THR A 136 -1.07 7.87 -1.98
CA THR A 136 -0.31 8.93 -2.63
C THR A 136 0.79 8.31 -3.47
N SER A 137 1.08 8.87 -4.63
CA SER A 137 2.20 8.44 -5.47
C SER A 137 2.56 9.52 -6.48
N TYR A 138 3.83 9.56 -6.88
CA TYR A 138 4.33 10.32 -8.02
C TYR A 138 4.60 9.42 -9.23
N ASP A 139 4.39 8.12 -9.09
CA ASP A 139 4.61 7.17 -10.17
C ASP A 139 3.36 7.05 -11.06
N PHE A 140 3.50 7.46 -12.32
CA PHE A 140 2.41 7.42 -13.29
C PHE A 140 1.87 6.01 -13.51
N GLU A 141 2.75 5.03 -13.68
CA GLU A 141 2.36 3.63 -13.94
C GLU A 141 1.55 3.05 -12.78
N PHE A 142 2.00 3.30 -11.54
CA PHE A 142 1.28 2.87 -10.36
C PHE A 142 -0.11 3.52 -10.26
N ILE A 143 -0.17 4.85 -10.41
CA ILE A 143 -1.45 5.59 -10.32
C ILE A 143 -2.40 5.12 -11.41
N ASN A 144 -1.94 5.05 -12.66
CA ASN A 144 -2.77 4.69 -13.80
C ASN A 144 -3.29 3.25 -13.73
N THR A 145 -2.53 2.33 -13.12
CA THR A 145 -2.93 0.93 -12.95
C THR A 145 -3.93 0.73 -11.81
N ILE A 146 -3.78 1.44 -10.71
CA ILE A 146 -4.54 1.19 -9.46
C ILE A 146 -5.71 2.16 -9.28
N ALA A 147 -5.54 3.44 -9.62
CA ALA A 147 -6.54 4.46 -9.31
C ALA A 147 -7.76 4.40 -10.24
N ASN A 148 -8.94 4.52 -9.66
CA ASN A 148 -10.21 4.76 -10.36
C ASN A 148 -10.91 6.05 -9.91
N ARG A 149 -10.32 6.76 -8.97
CA ARG A 149 -10.76 8.06 -8.46
C ARG A 149 -9.53 8.91 -8.16
N VAL A 150 -9.56 10.17 -8.53
CA VAL A 150 -8.50 11.14 -8.27
C VAL A 150 -8.99 12.20 -7.30
N ILE A 151 -8.20 12.48 -6.27
CA ILE A 151 -8.42 13.60 -5.36
C ILE A 151 -7.24 14.57 -5.54
N ASP A 152 -7.51 15.75 -6.10
CA ASP A 152 -6.52 16.78 -6.33
C ASP A 152 -6.57 17.83 -5.21
N LEU A 153 -5.57 17.82 -4.35
CA LEU A 153 -5.47 18.74 -3.22
C LEU A 153 -5.01 20.16 -3.61
N ASN A 154 -4.54 20.34 -4.86
CA ASN A 154 -4.11 21.66 -5.34
C ASN A 154 -5.28 22.50 -5.86
N GLN A 155 -6.45 21.91 -6.04
CA GLN A 155 -7.64 22.66 -6.43
C GLN A 155 -8.30 23.33 -5.21
N PRO A 156 -8.83 24.56 -5.36
CA PRO A 156 -9.55 25.23 -4.29
C PRO A 156 -10.71 24.38 -3.75
N GLY A 157 -10.72 24.12 -2.44
CA GLY A 157 -11.73 23.25 -1.81
C GLY A 157 -11.53 21.75 -2.04
N GLY A 158 -10.43 21.36 -2.70
CA GLY A 158 -10.19 19.98 -3.13
C GLY A 158 -11.10 19.57 -4.28
N LEU A 159 -10.61 18.75 -5.17
CA LEU A 159 -11.38 18.16 -6.26
C LEU A 159 -11.36 16.64 -6.14
N SER A 160 -12.52 16.01 -6.17
CA SER A 160 -12.63 14.55 -6.22
C SER A 160 -13.39 14.14 -7.48
N LYS A 161 -12.75 13.35 -8.35
CA LYS A 161 -13.35 12.83 -9.59
C LYS A 161 -13.20 11.32 -9.69
N GLU A 162 -14.29 10.64 -10.01
CA GLU A 162 -14.32 9.20 -10.25
C GLU A 162 -14.02 8.92 -11.74
N VAL A 163 -12.75 9.10 -12.08
CA VAL A 163 -12.22 8.88 -13.44
C VAL A 163 -10.86 8.20 -13.34
N PRO A 164 -10.42 7.44 -14.38
CA PRO A 164 -9.04 6.98 -14.50
C PRO A 164 -8.06 8.16 -14.50
N TYR A 165 -6.85 7.93 -13.99
CA TYR A 165 -5.86 9.00 -13.85
C TYR A 165 -5.46 9.63 -15.19
N GLU A 166 -5.33 8.82 -16.24
CA GLU A 166 -5.02 9.31 -17.58
C GLU A 166 -6.12 10.24 -18.11
N GLU A 167 -7.38 9.90 -17.91
CA GLU A 167 -8.52 10.74 -18.28
C GLU A 167 -8.51 12.07 -17.51
N TYR A 168 -8.21 12.03 -16.21
CA TYR A 168 -8.04 13.23 -15.40
C TYR A 168 -6.95 14.16 -15.94
N LEU A 169 -5.78 13.59 -16.31
CA LEU A 169 -4.68 14.38 -16.88
C LEU A 169 -5.02 15.00 -18.24
N GLN A 170 -5.84 14.34 -19.05
CA GLN A 170 -6.37 14.90 -20.29
C GLN A 170 -7.32 16.08 -20.02
N GLU A 171 -8.22 15.95 -19.06
CA GLU A 171 -9.16 17.00 -18.69
C GLU A 171 -8.47 18.27 -18.19
N ILE A 172 -7.38 18.15 -17.42
CA ILE A 172 -6.61 19.31 -16.93
C ILE A 172 -5.54 19.82 -17.92
N GLY A 173 -5.44 19.21 -19.12
CA GLY A 173 -4.56 19.65 -20.19
C GLY A 173 -3.08 19.27 -20.02
N VAL A 174 -2.74 18.30 -19.16
CA VAL A 174 -1.37 17.79 -18.99
C VAL A 174 -1.04 16.77 -20.07
N LEU A 175 -1.99 15.93 -20.47
CA LEU A 175 -1.86 15.02 -21.61
C LEU A 175 -2.72 15.52 -22.79
N GLN A 176 -2.18 15.40 -24.01
CA GLN A 176 -2.93 15.67 -25.21
C GLN A 176 -3.84 14.48 -25.54
N ASN A 177 -5.04 14.77 -26.03
CA ASN A 177 -5.91 13.73 -26.57
C ASN A 177 -5.25 13.12 -27.81
N SER A 178 -4.95 11.86 -27.76
CA SER A 178 -4.41 11.07 -28.90
C SER A 178 -5.50 10.63 -29.83
#